data_c26e1501243c988bc1e0b7e6f6e7a41b
#
_entry.id   c26e1501243c988bc1e0b7e6f6e7a41b
#
_cell.length_a   1.000
_cell.length_b   1.000
_cell.length_c   1.000
_cell.angle_alpha   90.00
_cell.angle_beta   90.00
_cell.angle_gamma   90.00
#
_symmetry.space_group_name_H-M   'P 1'
#
loop_
_entity.id
_entity.type
_entity.pdbx_description
1 polymer ?
#
loop_
_entity_poly.entity_id
_entity_poly.type
_entity_poly.pdbx_seq_one_letter_code
_entity_poly.pdbx_strand_id
1 'polypeptide(L)'
;MLTEMRLLNFKSFIDDSIPLSPMTLLAGINNTGKSSIMQAVRMLWKWATVGDPTLPGHGALKEMKNLNVARDAPIKIVYSFQKGHQVEMQIEFMDSGKPTLNAFEIPSSTILPFMSYVSADRWGPRVSLPMYTAVGDLNEVGQQGEYVIDFLSRHEIDIIPEILHHPKAEGGNLVFNVRAWLEEISPNVDFKHGTDPKRDLSYATIDGFRPPNTGFGLSYTLPVIVSLLGMSAEWEEDEKQKLKADNGTLVLLENPEAHLHPTGQTAMGRLIALAAASGVQVIVETHSDHLMDGIRIAVKEGTLSSHKTAFHYFTLNDDKTTSIESPILHSNGKLDFWPKGFFDQTLKNRAILAKR
;
A
#
# COMPACT_ATOMS: atom_id res chain seq x y z
N MET A 1 -13.76 -5.27 3.70
CA MET A 1 -12.36 -5.69 3.52
C MET A 1 -12.29 -6.67 2.36
N LEU A 2 -11.32 -6.53 1.48
CA LEU A 2 -11.03 -7.42 0.35
C LEU A 2 -10.33 -8.69 0.89
N THR A 3 -10.85 -9.88 0.54
CA THR A 3 -10.35 -11.16 1.09
C THR A 3 -9.63 -12.03 0.09
N GLU A 4 -9.90 -11.85 -1.20
CA GLU A 4 -9.22 -12.60 -2.27
C GLU A 4 -9.33 -11.83 -3.59
N MET A 5 -8.34 -11.98 -4.44
CA MET A 5 -8.43 -11.64 -5.85
C MET A 5 -8.10 -12.86 -6.71
N ARG A 6 -8.91 -13.14 -7.74
CA ARG A 6 -8.59 -14.11 -8.79
C ARG A 6 -8.35 -13.38 -10.09
N LEU A 7 -7.20 -13.62 -10.68
CA LEU A 7 -6.73 -12.99 -11.91
C LEU A 7 -6.67 -14.01 -13.03
N LEU A 8 -7.48 -13.81 -14.08
CA LEU A 8 -7.47 -14.63 -15.28
C LEU A 8 -6.95 -13.81 -16.46
N ASN A 9 -5.97 -14.35 -17.16
CA ASN A 9 -5.39 -13.76 -18.38
C ASN A 9 -4.87 -12.33 -18.19
N PHE A 10 -4.47 -11.98 -16.97
CA PHE A 10 -4.03 -10.62 -16.60
C PHE A 10 -2.51 -10.57 -16.47
N LYS A 11 -1.83 -9.88 -17.37
CA LYS A 11 -0.36 -9.74 -17.40
C LYS A 11 0.36 -11.09 -17.34
N SER A 12 1.09 -11.37 -16.27
CA SER A 12 1.80 -12.65 -16.08
C SER A 12 0.94 -13.74 -15.43
N PHE A 13 -0.31 -13.44 -15.07
CA PHE A 13 -1.25 -14.40 -14.46
C PHE A 13 -2.11 -15.09 -15.52
N ILE A 14 -2.22 -16.42 -15.43
CA ILE A 14 -3.12 -17.23 -16.28
C ILE A 14 -4.45 -17.43 -15.56
N ASP A 15 -4.43 -18.02 -14.38
CA ASP A 15 -5.59 -18.23 -13.51
C ASP A 15 -5.08 -18.44 -12.07
N ASP A 16 -4.91 -17.33 -11.36
CA ASP A 16 -4.29 -17.33 -10.07
C ASP A 16 -5.20 -16.66 -9.04
N SER A 17 -5.39 -17.32 -7.90
CA SER A 17 -6.10 -16.77 -6.73
C SER A 17 -5.11 -16.33 -5.67
N ILE A 18 -5.26 -15.11 -5.21
CA ILE A 18 -4.41 -14.48 -4.22
C ILE A 18 -5.25 -14.16 -2.98
N PRO A 19 -5.14 -14.94 -1.90
CA PRO A 19 -5.81 -14.61 -0.65
C PRO A 19 -5.21 -13.34 -0.03
N LEU A 20 -6.07 -12.50 0.51
CA LEU A 20 -5.70 -11.23 1.12
C LEU A 20 -6.16 -11.20 2.59
N SER A 21 -5.31 -10.67 3.42
CA SER A 21 -5.53 -10.50 4.87
C SER A 21 -5.51 -9.03 5.27
N PRO A 22 -5.87 -8.68 6.50
CA PRO A 22 -5.69 -7.33 7.02
C PRO A 22 -4.29 -6.78 6.79
N MET A 23 -3.26 -7.62 6.92
CA MET A 23 -1.89 -7.33 6.55
C MET A 23 -1.44 -8.31 5.47
N THR A 24 -1.19 -7.84 4.25
CA THR A 24 -0.71 -8.65 3.13
C THR A 24 0.64 -8.13 2.64
N LEU A 25 1.65 -9.00 2.64
CA LEU A 25 2.99 -8.71 2.12
C LEU A 25 3.21 -9.40 0.78
N LEU A 26 3.60 -8.61 -0.23
CA LEU A 26 3.96 -9.06 -1.56
C LEU A 26 5.48 -8.90 -1.74
N ALA A 27 6.20 -10.00 -1.87
CA ALA A 27 7.64 -10.01 -2.05
C ALA A 27 8.05 -10.82 -3.29
N GLY A 28 9.24 -10.62 -3.77
CA GLY A 28 9.77 -11.30 -4.95
C GLY A 28 10.71 -10.40 -5.75
N ILE A 29 11.37 -10.96 -6.74
CA ILE A 29 12.23 -10.19 -7.64
C ILE A 29 11.40 -9.25 -8.53
N ASN A 30 12.07 -8.31 -9.20
CA ASN A 30 11.38 -7.40 -10.12
C ASN A 30 10.71 -8.17 -11.27
N ASN A 31 9.60 -7.61 -11.77
CA ASN A 31 8.84 -8.13 -12.91
C ASN A 31 8.18 -9.50 -12.69
N THR A 32 7.84 -9.87 -11.46
CA THR A 32 7.17 -11.15 -11.13
C THR A 32 5.66 -11.03 -10.90
N GLY A 33 5.06 -9.86 -11.10
CA GLY A 33 3.61 -9.67 -10.98
C GLY A 33 3.14 -8.96 -9.69
N LYS A 34 4.02 -8.64 -8.73
CA LYS A 34 3.63 -7.93 -7.48
C LYS A 34 2.84 -6.65 -7.74
N SER A 35 3.39 -5.73 -8.52
CA SER A 35 2.73 -4.45 -8.86
C SER A 35 1.47 -4.66 -9.70
N SER A 36 1.29 -5.82 -10.35
CA SER A 36 0.05 -6.16 -11.06
C SER A 36 -1.12 -6.38 -10.09
N ILE A 37 -0.85 -6.89 -8.88
CA ILE A 37 -1.84 -6.99 -7.80
C ILE A 37 -2.32 -5.58 -7.42
N MET A 38 -1.38 -4.65 -7.16
CA MET A 38 -1.71 -3.25 -6.83
C MET A 38 -2.53 -2.59 -7.95
N GLN A 39 -2.14 -2.85 -9.22
CA GLN A 39 -2.87 -2.33 -10.38
C GLN A 39 -4.29 -2.89 -10.46
N ALA A 40 -4.48 -4.19 -10.26
CA ALA A 40 -5.80 -4.81 -10.26
C ALA A 40 -6.72 -4.18 -9.19
N VAL A 41 -6.22 -3.96 -7.98
CA VAL A 41 -6.99 -3.27 -6.93
C VAL A 41 -7.35 -1.85 -7.38
N ARG A 42 -6.39 -1.06 -7.85
CA ARG A 42 -6.62 0.32 -8.31
C ARG A 42 -7.60 0.39 -9.49
N MET A 43 -7.58 -0.59 -10.40
CA MET A 43 -8.53 -0.68 -11.51
C MET A 43 -9.97 -0.80 -11.00
N LEU A 44 -10.23 -1.59 -9.95
CA LEU A 44 -11.55 -1.71 -9.35
C LEU A 44 -12.04 -0.37 -8.79
N TRP A 45 -11.19 0.33 -8.00
CA TRP A 45 -11.55 1.62 -7.41
C TRP A 45 -11.83 2.67 -8.48
N LYS A 46 -10.97 2.74 -9.50
CA LYS A 46 -11.18 3.68 -10.59
C LYS A 46 -12.45 3.37 -11.39
N TRP A 47 -12.69 2.10 -11.66
CA TRP A 47 -13.92 1.70 -12.31
C TRP A 47 -15.17 2.06 -11.49
N ALA A 48 -15.13 1.82 -10.18
CA ALA A 48 -16.24 2.16 -9.28
C ALA A 48 -16.52 3.67 -9.20
N THR A 49 -15.51 4.50 -9.31
CA THR A 49 -15.62 5.97 -9.15
C THR A 49 -15.91 6.70 -10.46
N VAL A 50 -15.32 6.26 -11.57
CA VAL A 50 -15.42 6.98 -12.87
C VAL A 50 -15.90 6.12 -14.03
N GLY A 51 -16.22 4.84 -13.80
CA GLY A 51 -16.71 3.92 -14.84
C GLY A 51 -15.64 3.44 -15.83
N ASP A 52 -14.36 3.77 -15.64
CA ASP A 52 -13.24 3.38 -16.51
C ASP A 52 -12.10 2.81 -15.67
N PRO A 53 -11.73 1.52 -15.84
CA PRO A 53 -10.64 0.90 -15.09
C PRO A 53 -9.23 1.27 -15.61
N THR A 54 -9.10 2.01 -16.72
CA THR A 54 -7.80 2.33 -17.33
C THR A 54 -6.97 3.21 -16.43
N LEU A 55 -5.79 2.73 -16.02
CA LEU A 55 -4.88 3.48 -15.15
C LEU A 55 -3.99 4.40 -15.99
N PRO A 56 -3.84 5.69 -15.64
CA PRO A 56 -2.93 6.61 -16.30
C PRO A 56 -1.48 6.07 -16.29
N GLY A 57 -0.79 6.20 -17.43
CA GLY A 57 0.61 5.76 -17.56
C GLY A 57 0.83 4.25 -17.74
N HIS A 58 -0.22 3.42 -17.67
CA HIS A 58 -0.10 1.96 -17.79
C HIS A 58 -0.46 1.40 -19.19
N GLY A 59 -0.69 2.26 -20.18
CA GLY A 59 -1.08 1.86 -21.53
C GLY A 59 -2.55 1.47 -21.65
N ALA A 60 -2.90 0.90 -22.80
CA ALA A 60 -4.27 0.47 -23.07
C ALA A 60 -4.59 -0.87 -22.40
N LEU A 61 -5.86 -1.11 -22.08
CA LEU A 61 -6.31 -2.36 -21.43
C LEU A 61 -5.85 -3.63 -22.17
N LYS A 62 -5.71 -3.60 -23.51
CA LYS A 62 -5.18 -4.72 -24.30
C LYS A 62 -3.72 -5.09 -23.95
N GLU A 63 -2.93 -4.14 -23.44
CA GLU A 63 -1.55 -4.36 -23.03
C GLU A 63 -1.45 -5.06 -21.66
N MET A 64 -2.56 -5.11 -20.93
CA MET A 64 -2.68 -5.82 -19.67
C MET A 64 -3.06 -7.30 -19.83
N LYS A 65 -3.23 -7.77 -21.07
CA LYS A 65 -3.56 -9.16 -21.36
C LYS A 65 -2.31 -10.02 -21.29
N ASN A 66 -2.47 -11.26 -20.80
CA ASN A 66 -1.40 -12.25 -20.81
C ASN A 66 -1.01 -12.60 -22.26
N LEU A 67 0.29 -12.68 -22.53
CA LEU A 67 0.83 -12.92 -23.87
C LEU A 67 0.71 -14.39 -24.33
N ASN A 68 0.48 -15.32 -23.39
CA ASN A 68 0.41 -16.76 -23.66
C ASN A 68 -1.01 -17.25 -23.93
N VAL A 69 -2.01 -16.34 -23.93
CA VAL A 69 -3.43 -16.71 -24.17
C VAL A 69 -3.92 -16.25 -25.52
N ALA A 70 -5.01 -16.86 -26.01
CA ALA A 70 -5.61 -16.54 -27.29
C ALA A 70 -6.02 -15.05 -27.38
N ARG A 71 -6.01 -14.48 -28.61
CA ARG A 71 -6.27 -13.03 -28.82
C ARG A 71 -7.65 -12.61 -28.36
N ASP A 72 -8.65 -13.46 -28.46
CA ASP A 72 -10.04 -13.25 -28.08
C ASP A 72 -10.32 -13.60 -26.62
N ALA A 73 -9.40 -14.27 -25.91
CA ALA A 73 -9.58 -14.59 -24.51
C ALA A 73 -9.78 -13.32 -23.68
N PRO A 74 -10.82 -13.21 -22.82
CA PRO A 74 -11.05 -12.04 -22.00
C PRO A 74 -10.02 -11.95 -20.85
N ILE A 75 -9.79 -10.75 -20.37
CA ILE A 75 -9.23 -10.55 -19.03
C ILE A 75 -10.39 -10.61 -18.05
N LYS A 76 -10.22 -11.36 -16.94
CA LYS A 76 -11.23 -11.42 -15.89
C LYS A 76 -10.57 -11.26 -14.54
N ILE A 77 -11.09 -10.36 -13.71
CA ILE A 77 -10.64 -10.15 -12.35
C ILE A 77 -11.85 -10.28 -11.42
N VAL A 78 -11.75 -11.21 -10.47
CA VAL A 78 -12.79 -11.40 -9.45
C VAL A 78 -12.25 -10.90 -8.12
N TYR A 79 -13.00 -10.02 -7.49
CA TYR A 79 -12.71 -9.44 -6.18
C TYR A 79 -13.69 -10.01 -5.17
N SER A 80 -13.20 -10.72 -4.17
CA SER A 80 -14.00 -11.26 -3.07
C SER A 80 -13.84 -10.41 -1.83
N PHE A 81 -14.96 -10.05 -1.22
CA PHE A 81 -15.01 -9.22 -0.01
C PHE A 81 -15.54 -10.03 1.18
N GLN A 82 -15.29 -9.53 2.38
CA GLN A 82 -15.94 -10.04 3.58
C GLN A 82 -17.46 -10.07 3.40
N LYS A 83 -18.14 -11.00 4.10
CA LYS A 83 -19.59 -11.26 3.99
C LYS A 83 -20.03 -11.89 2.65
N GLY A 84 -19.08 -12.43 1.88
CA GLY A 84 -19.38 -13.20 0.65
C GLY A 84 -19.76 -12.36 -0.57
N HIS A 85 -19.58 -11.05 -0.52
CA HIS A 85 -19.77 -10.20 -1.71
C HIS A 85 -18.62 -10.42 -2.70
N GLN A 86 -18.96 -10.52 -3.98
CA GLN A 86 -18.00 -10.60 -5.07
C GLN A 86 -18.32 -9.55 -6.13
N VAL A 87 -17.26 -9.01 -6.72
CA VAL A 87 -17.32 -8.12 -7.88
C VAL A 87 -16.47 -8.72 -8.97
N GLU A 88 -17.01 -8.83 -10.17
CA GLU A 88 -16.30 -9.34 -11.34
C GLU A 88 -16.12 -8.24 -12.37
N MET A 89 -14.89 -8.03 -12.80
CA MET A 89 -14.53 -7.17 -13.93
C MET A 89 -14.08 -8.07 -15.09
N GLN A 90 -14.79 -8.01 -16.21
CA GLN A 90 -14.43 -8.73 -17.43
C GLN A 90 -14.18 -7.75 -18.56
N ILE A 91 -13.02 -7.84 -19.20
CA ILE A 91 -12.63 -7.03 -20.34
C ILE A 91 -12.55 -7.94 -21.55
N GLU A 92 -13.46 -7.79 -22.48
CA GLU A 92 -13.49 -8.50 -23.75
C GLU A 92 -12.77 -7.69 -24.83
N PHE A 93 -12.30 -8.39 -25.86
CA PHE A 93 -11.63 -7.76 -26.98
C PHE A 93 -12.38 -8.13 -28.27
N MET A 94 -12.94 -7.12 -28.94
CA MET A 94 -13.56 -7.29 -30.26
C MET A 94 -12.48 -7.67 -31.30
N ASP A 95 -12.89 -8.23 -32.43
CA ASP A 95 -12.00 -8.54 -33.56
C ASP A 95 -11.16 -7.32 -34.03
N SER A 96 -11.69 -6.13 -33.84
CA SER A 96 -11.00 -4.85 -34.11
C SER A 96 -9.88 -4.54 -33.09
N GLY A 97 -9.72 -5.34 -32.03
CA GLY A 97 -8.79 -5.09 -30.92
C GLY A 97 -9.25 -4.00 -29.96
N LYS A 98 -10.45 -3.46 -30.11
CA LYS A 98 -11.03 -2.53 -29.14
C LYS A 98 -11.50 -3.29 -27.89
N PRO A 99 -11.11 -2.87 -26.69
CA PRO A 99 -11.62 -3.44 -25.45
C PRO A 99 -13.12 -3.07 -25.30
N THR A 100 -13.91 -4.02 -24.88
CA THR A 100 -15.27 -3.80 -24.39
C THR A 100 -15.31 -4.25 -22.94
N LEU A 101 -15.71 -3.37 -22.07
CA LEU A 101 -15.87 -3.68 -20.65
C LEU A 101 -17.26 -4.30 -20.46
N ASN A 102 -17.31 -5.62 -20.31
CA ASN A 102 -18.48 -6.31 -19.79
C ASN A 102 -18.32 -6.37 -18.27
N ALA A 103 -18.65 -5.27 -17.64
CA ALA A 103 -18.68 -5.20 -16.20
C ALA A 103 -20.07 -5.67 -15.75
N PHE A 104 -20.12 -6.69 -14.90
CA PHE A 104 -21.27 -6.82 -14.03
C PHE A 104 -21.31 -5.55 -13.18
N GLU A 105 -22.51 -4.95 -13.09
CA GLU A 105 -22.69 -3.77 -12.23
C GLU A 105 -22.08 -4.06 -10.86
N ILE A 106 -21.29 -3.14 -10.36
CA ILE A 106 -20.89 -3.19 -8.95
C ILE A 106 -22.23 -3.14 -8.21
N PRO A 107 -22.63 -4.21 -7.50
CA PRO A 107 -23.91 -4.20 -6.82
C PRO A 107 -23.97 -2.94 -5.96
N SER A 108 -25.08 -2.21 -5.99
CA SER A 108 -25.28 -0.99 -5.18
C SER A 108 -25.06 -1.23 -3.67
N SER A 109 -25.09 -2.50 -3.26
CA SER A 109 -24.75 -2.96 -1.92
C SER A 109 -23.24 -3.18 -1.70
N THR A 110 -22.41 -3.13 -2.74
CA THR A 110 -20.95 -3.28 -2.60
C THR A 110 -20.35 -1.95 -2.21
N ILE A 111 -20.01 -1.83 -0.96
CA ILE A 111 -19.38 -0.66 -0.40
C ILE A 111 -17.87 -0.89 -0.42
N LEU A 112 -17.14 -0.12 -1.23
CA LEU A 112 -15.69 -0.19 -1.27
C LEU A 112 -15.08 0.56 -0.09
N PRO A 113 -14.00 0.05 0.52
CA PRO A 113 -13.24 0.78 1.54
C PRO A 113 -12.69 2.10 0.99
N PHE A 114 -12.49 3.09 1.87
CA PHE A 114 -11.65 4.23 1.53
C PHE A 114 -10.24 3.74 1.22
N MET A 115 -9.68 4.16 0.09
CA MET A 115 -8.37 3.68 -0.36
C MET A 115 -7.36 4.83 -0.40
N SER A 116 -6.17 4.59 0.15
CA SER A 116 -4.98 5.40 -0.08
C SER A 116 -3.92 4.54 -0.76
N TYR A 117 -3.34 5.05 -1.84
CA TYR A 117 -2.28 4.39 -2.58
C TYR A 117 -1.02 5.25 -2.61
N VAL A 118 0.08 4.71 -2.10
CA VAL A 118 1.41 5.35 -2.12
C VAL A 118 2.33 4.54 -3.02
N SER A 119 2.63 5.08 -4.19
CA SER A 119 3.45 4.42 -5.21
C SER A 119 4.94 4.39 -4.85
N ALA A 120 5.72 3.58 -5.57
CA ALA A 120 7.17 3.63 -5.49
C ALA A 120 7.73 4.94 -6.07
N ASP A 121 7.07 5.51 -7.08
CA ASP A 121 7.41 6.80 -7.70
C ASP A 121 6.82 7.96 -6.87
N ARG A 122 7.37 8.18 -5.67
CA ARG A 122 7.01 9.32 -4.82
C ARG A 122 7.79 10.56 -5.21
N TRP A 123 7.17 11.72 -5.00
CA TRP A 123 7.88 12.98 -5.17
C TRP A 123 9.04 13.05 -4.16
N GLY A 124 10.24 13.28 -4.69
CA GLY A 124 11.41 13.59 -3.88
C GLY A 124 11.26 14.93 -3.16
N PRO A 125 12.32 15.41 -2.50
CA PRO A 125 12.29 16.66 -1.75
C PRO A 125 11.87 17.85 -2.60
N ARG A 126 10.80 18.54 -2.19
CA ARG A 126 10.24 19.73 -2.85
C ARG A 126 10.20 20.90 -1.88
N VAL A 127 10.35 22.10 -2.39
CA VAL A 127 10.21 23.34 -1.60
C VAL A 127 8.77 23.53 -1.14
N SER A 128 7.83 23.18 -2.01
CA SER A 128 6.39 23.21 -1.74
C SER A 128 5.69 22.08 -2.51
N LEU A 129 4.53 21.69 -2.00
CA LEU A 129 3.61 20.73 -2.57
C LEU A 129 2.28 21.42 -2.89
N PRO A 130 1.48 20.94 -3.84
CA PRO A 130 0.17 21.51 -4.11
C PRO A 130 -0.80 21.26 -2.95
N MET A 131 -1.82 22.08 -2.84
CA MET A 131 -3.04 21.77 -2.09
C MET A 131 -4.09 21.17 -3.04
N TYR A 132 -4.95 20.33 -2.50
CA TYR A 132 -6.05 19.73 -3.26
C TYR A 132 -7.17 20.75 -3.44
N THR A 133 -7.45 21.12 -4.70
CA THR A 133 -8.42 22.16 -5.08
C THR A 133 -9.60 21.64 -5.91
N ALA A 134 -9.63 20.32 -6.20
CA ALA A 134 -10.76 19.75 -6.93
C ALA A 134 -12.03 19.69 -6.07
N VAL A 135 -13.19 19.57 -6.74
CA VAL A 135 -14.47 19.39 -6.07
C VAL A 135 -14.48 18.06 -5.33
N GLY A 136 -14.90 18.09 -4.09
CA GLY A 136 -14.90 16.93 -3.17
C GLY A 136 -13.77 16.98 -2.16
N ASP A 137 -13.71 15.95 -1.33
CA ASP A 137 -12.80 15.92 -0.20
C ASP A 137 -11.51 15.19 -0.54
N LEU A 138 -10.43 15.66 0.06
CA LEU A 138 -9.16 14.96 0.03
C LEU A 138 -9.17 13.81 1.05
N ASN A 139 -9.29 12.58 0.56
CA ASN A 139 -9.36 11.38 1.39
C ASN A 139 -8.05 10.58 1.42
N GLU A 140 -7.00 11.06 0.73
CA GLU A 140 -5.71 10.39 0.62
C GLU A 140 -4.56 11.37 0.40
N VAL A 141 -3.34 10.91 0.59
CA VAL A 141 -2.12 11.72 0.43
C VAL A 141 -1.69 11.97 -1.01
N GLY A 142 -2.40 11.41 -1.99
CA GLY A 142 -1.99 11.34 -3.40
C GLY A 142 -1.05 10.18 -3.70
N GLN A 143 -1.08 9.70 -4.97
CA GLN A 143 -0.29 8.51 -5.36
C GLN A 143 1.21 8.69 -5.20
N GLN A 144 1.71 9.89 -5.45
CA GLN A 144 3.11 10.26 -5.32
C GLN A 144 3.41 11.02 -4.02
N GLY A 145 2.42 11.12 -3.12
CA GLY A 145 2.50 11.89 -1.88
C GLY A 145 2.37 13.40 -2.09
N GLU A 146 1.86 13.82 -3.26
CA GLU A 146 1.76 15.22 -3.67
C GLU A 146 0.87 16.06 -2.74
N TYR A 147 -0.10 15.44 -2.06
CA TYR A 147 -1.01 16.14 -1.12
C TYR A 147 -0.72 15.81 0.35
N VAL A 148 0.41 15.19 0.67
CA VAL A 148 0.69 14.69 2.02
C VAL A 148 0.63 15.77 3.11
N ILE A 149 1.12 16.99 2.81
CA ILE A 149 1.11 18.10 3.76
C ILE A 149 -0.29 18.70 3.87
N ASP A 150 -1.02 18.83 2.76
CA ASP A 150 -2.40 19.32 2.77
C ASP A 150 -3.31 18.36 3.55
N PHE A 151 -3.21 17.05 3.27
CA PHE A 151 -3.94 16.03 4.03
C PHE A 151 -3.62 16.08 5.53
N LEU A 152 -2.33 16.11 5.88
CA LEU A 152 -1.91 16.20 7.29
C LEU A 152 -2.46 17.45 7.97
N SER A 153 -2.44 18.61 7.29
CA SER A 153 -2.94 19.87 7.85
C SER A 153 -4.46 19.87 8.07
N ARG A 154 -5.22 19.16 7.22
CA ARG A 154 -6.69 19.04 7.37
C ARG A 154 -7.08 18.09 8.50
N HIS A 155 -6.25 17.10 8.79
CA HIS A 155 -6.51 16.01 9.72
C HIS A 155 -5.60 16.06 10.97
N GLU A 156 -4.88 17.16 11.19
CA GLU A 156 -3.83 17.23 12.22
C GLU A 156 -4.32 16.96 13.65
N ILE A 157 -5.59 17.31 13.93
CA ILE A 157 -6.21 17.13 15.25
C ILE A 157 -7.00 15.84 15.38
N ASP A 158 -7.23 15.10 14.28
CA ASP A 158 -7.93 13.82 14.30
C ASP A 158 -7.24 12.83 15.24
N ILE A 159 -8.03 12.07 15.99
CA ILE A 159 -7.51 11.11 16.97
C ILE A 159 -7.23 9.78 16.27
N ILE A 160 -6.04 9.25 16.47
CA ILE A 160 -5.70 7.91 15.99
C ILE A 160 -5.97 6.86 17.07
N PRO A 161 -6.18 5.57 16.70
CA PRO A 161 -6.33 4.48 17.66
C PRO A 161 -5.13 4.35 18.61
N GLU A 162 -5.40 4.05 19.90
CA GLU A 162 -4.38 3.96 20.95
C GLU A 162 -3.22 3.01 20.60
N ILE A 163 -3.51 1.91 19.90
CA ILE A 163 -2.49 0.96 19.46
C ILE A 163 -1.42 1.58 18.54
N LEU A 164 -1.73 2.70 17.89
CA LEU A 164 -0.83 3.44 17.01
C LEU A 164 -0.12 4.60 17.71
N HIS A 165 -0.50 4.90 18.96
CA HIS A 165 0.16 5.96 19.73
C HIS A 165 1.63 5.61 19.92
N HIS A 166 2.49 6.49 19.43
CA HIS A 166 3.92 6.37 19.69
C HIS A 166 4.23 6.77 21.14
N PRO A 167 5.08 6.03 21.88
CA PRO A 167 5.37 6.31 23.28
C PRO A 167 5.95 7.72 23.54
N LYS A 168 6.54 8.35 22.53
CA LYS A 168 7.10 9.72 22.60
C LYS A 168 6.13 10.79 22.09
N ALA A 169 4.93 10.42 21.61
CA ALA A 169 3.95 11.39 21.13
C ALA A 169 3.36 12.22 22.28
N GLU A 170 3.18 13.51 22.06
CA GLU A 170 2.61 14.44 23.06
C GLU A 170 1.11 14.22 23.31
N GLY A 171 0.44 13.40 22.49
CA GLY A 171 -0.98 13.08 22.58
C GLY A 171 -1.47 12.16 21.48
N GLY A 172 -2.79 11.88 21.47
CA GLY A 172 -3.42 10.96 20.52
C GLY A 172 -3.70 11.53 19.14
N ASN A 173 -3.40 12.80 18.89
CA ASN A 173 -3.66 13.46 17.61
C ASN A 173 -2.73 12.95 16.51
N LEU A 174 -3.23 12.95 15.27
CA LEU A 174 -2.49 12.52 14.09
C LEU A 174 -1.12 13.20 13.99
N VAL A 175 -1.06 14.52 14.10
CA VAL A 175 0.18 15.29 13.92
C VAL A 175 1.28 14.92 14.93
N PHE A 176 0.92 14.70 16.21
CA PHE A 176 1.90 14.33 17.23
C PHE A 176 2.48 12.94 16.98
N ASN A 177 1.62 12.01 16.52
CA ASN A 177 2.06 10.67 16.22
C ASN A 177 2.86 10.60 14.90
N VAL A 178 2.50 11.39 13.88
CA VAL A 178 3.30 11.52 12.65
C VAL A 178 4.72 11.98 12.98
N ARG A 179 4.88 13.01 13.82
CA ARG A 179 6.20 13.51 14.26
C ARG A 179 6.99 12.44 15.00
N ALA A 180 6.38 11.78 15.96
CA ALA A 180 7.04 10.78 16.78
C ALA A 180 7.44 9.51 15.97
N TRP A 181 6.59 9.02 15.07
CA TRP A 181 6.93 7.93 14.15
C TRP A 181 7.98 8.34 13.13
N LEU A 182 7.96 9.58 12.68
CA LEU A 182 8.99 10.10 11.77
C LEU A 182 10.37 10.12 12.45
N GLU A 183 10.44 10.54 13.73
CA GLU A 183 11.66 10.50 14.53
C GLU A 183 12.15 9.08 14.82
N GLU A 184 11.24 8.10 15.03
CA GLU A 184 11.60 6.68 15.22
C GLU A 184 12.23 6.09 13.95
N ILE A 185 11.65 6.40 12.78
CA ILE A 185 12.10 5.87 11.49
C ILE A 185 13.35 6.59 10.98
N SER A 186 13.45 7.90 11.26
CA SER A 186 14.54 8.78 10.86
C SER A 186 14.96 9.65 12.04
N PRO A 187 15.88 9.19 12.90
CA PRO A 187 16.23 9.85 14.15
C PRO A 187 16.75 11.29 13.99
N ASN A 188 16.50 12.11 15.02
CA ASN A 188 16.91 13.51 15.14
C ASN A 188 16.28 14.44 14.09
N VAL A 189 14.98 14.34 13.88
CA VAL A 189 14.22 15.14 12.91
C VAL A 189 13.20 16.03 13.62
N ASP A 190 13.37 17.35 13.54
CA ASP A 190 12.32 18.35 13.89
C ASP A 190 11.50 18.68 12.64
N PHE A 191 10.35 18.02 12.51
CA PHE A 191 9.41 18.22 11.39
C PHE A 191 8.36 19.27 11.71
N LYS A 192 8.25 20.30 10.84
CA LYS A 192 7.19 21.31 10.87
C LYS A 192 6.56 21.44 9.49
N HIS A 193 5.28 21.75 9.45
CA HIS A 193 4.53 21.92 8.21
C HIS A 193 3.59 23.12 8.29
N GLY A 194 3.09 23.55 7.13
CA GLY A 194 2.12 24.62 7.02
C GLY A 194 1.53 24.70 5.62
N THR A 195 0.50 25.52 5.48
CA THR A 195 -0.22 25.77 4.22
C THR A 195 -0.26 27.25 3.88
N ASP A 196 -0.31 27.58 2.58
CA ASP A 196 -0.59 28.91 2.04
C ASP A 196 -1.79 28.81 1.10
N PRO A 197 -3.03 28.88 1.62
CA PRO A 197 -4.26 28.73 0.83
C PRO A 197 -4.41 29.78 -0.28
N LYS A 198 -3.76 30.93 -0.15
CA LYS A 198 -3.82 31.99 -1.20
C LYS A 198 -3.04 31.63 -2.47
N ARG A 199 -2.12 30.68 -2.34
CA ARG A 199 -1.27 30.19 -3.44
C ARG A 199 -1.51 28.75 -3.79
N ASP A 200 -2.46 28.09 -3.12
CA ASP A 200 -2.74 26.64 -3.24
C ASP A 200 -1.49 25.79 -2.99
N LEU A 201 -0.66 26.19 -2.03
CA LEU A 201 0.59 25.53 -1.70
C LEU A 201 0.63 25.09 -0.24
N SER A 202 1.29 23.96 -0.04
CA SER A 202 1.67 23.45 1.27
C SER A 202 3.20 23.29 1.33
N TYR A 203 3.79 23.29 2.52
CA TYR A 203 5.23 23.21 2.71
C TYR A 203 5.60 22.53 4.03
N ALA A 204 6.82 22.04 4.08
CA ALA A 204 7.41 21.50 5.30
C ALA A 204 8.82 22.06 5.51
N THR A 205 9.28 22.02 6.75
CA THR A 205 10.68 22.20 7.14
C THR A 205 11.14 21.04 8.00
N ILE A 206 12.40 20.72 7.89
CA ILE A 206 13.08 19.63 8.59
C ILE A 206 14.32 20.24 9.22
N ASP A 207 14.38 20.25 10.56
CA ASP A 207 15.46 20.92 11.32
C ASP A 207 15.63 22.40 10.92
N GLY A 208 14.52 23.08 10.56
CA GLY A 208 14.50 24.44 10.05
C GLY A 208 14.93 24.60 8.58
N PHE A 209 15.33 23.53 7.90
CA PHE A 209 15.71 23.55 6.50
C PHE A 209 14.55 23.14 5.58
N ARG A 210 14.60 23.58 4.32
CA ARG A 210 13.69 23.11 3.27
C ARG A 210 14.03 21.66 2.89
N PRO A 211 13.06 20.81 2.55
CA PRO A 211 13.30 19.40 2.22
C PRO A 211 14.43 19.12 1.20
N PRO A 212 14.63 19.94 0.13
CA PRO A 212 15.76 19.71 -0.79
C PRO A 212 17.15 19.78 -0.14
N ASN A 213 17.28 20.36 1.05
CA ASN A 213 18.54 20.45 1.79
C ASN A 213 18.74 19.34 2.84
N THR A 214 17.79 18.40 2.97
CA THR A 214 17.78 17.40 4.06
C THR A 214 17.83 15.96 3.57
N GLY A 215 17.91 15.74 2.25
CA GLY A 215 17.95 14.40 1.67
C GLY A 215 16.57 13.77 1.40
N PHE A 216 16.60 12.62 0.72
CA PHE A 216 15.38 11.97 0.17
C PHE A 216 14.56 11.21 1.20
N GLY A 217 15.17 10.66 2.25
CA GLY A 217 14.53 9.71 3.15
C GLY A 217 13.20 10.19 3.70
N LEU A 218 13.17 11.42 4.23
CA LEU A 218 11.97 11.98 4.87
C LEU A 218 10.83 12.25 3.87
N SER A 219 11.15 12.77 2.68
CA SER A 219 10.14 13.04 1.64
C SER A 219 9.49 11.75 1.12
N TYR A 220 10.23 10.64 1.12
CA TYR A 220 9.72 9.33 0.74
C TYR A 220 8.94 8.63 1.86
N THR A 221 9.30 8.91 3.12
CA THR A 221 8.73 8.24 4.30
C THR A 221 7.43 8.90 4.76
N LEU A 222 7.36 10.23 4.71
CA LEU A 222 6.22 10.99 5.22
C LEU A 222 4.87 10.58 4.59
N PRO A 223 4.72 10.41 3.25
CA PRO A 223 3.46 9.95 2.67
C PRO A 223 3.01 8.59 3.19
N VAL A 224 3.95 7.68 3.46
CA VAL A 224 3.64 6.35 4.02
C VAL A 224 3.12 6.45 5.44
N ILE A 225 3.82 7.19 6.31
CA ILE A 225 3.40 7.38 7.71
C ILE A 225 2.04 8.07 7.77
N VAL A 226 1.86 9.18 7.04
CA VAL A 226 0.61 9.95 7.03
C VAL A 226 -0.54 9.13 6.47
N SER A 227 -0.31 8.32 5.42
CA SER A 227 -1.33 7.42 4.88
C SER A 227 -1.77 6.38 5.91
N LEU A 228 -0.83 5.68 6.57
CA LEU A 228 -1.14 4.65 7.57
C LEU A 228 -1.89 5.24 8.77
N LEU A 229 -1.39 6.32 9.35
CA LEU A 229 -1.99 6.94 10.54
C LEU A 229 -3.28 7.68 10.20
N GLY A 230 -3.33 8.44 9.12
CA GLY A 230 -4.52 9.20 8.71
C GLY A 230 -5.68 8.31 8.28
N MET A 231 -5.39 7.19 7.60
CA MET A 231 -6.42 6.21 7.25
C MET A 231 -6.95 5.44 8.48
N SER A 232 -6.21 5.39 9.58
CA SER A 232 -6.66 4.82 10.84
C SER A 232 -7.40 5.82 11.73
N ALA A 233 -7.14 7.13 11.58
CA ALA A 233 -7.67 8.18 12.44
C ALA A 233 -9.22 8.26 12.40
N GLU A 234 -9.82 8.72 13.46
CA GLU A 234 -11.23 9.12 13.51
C GLU A 234 -11.37 10.52 12.92
N TRP A 235 -12.01 10.64 11.77
CA TRP A 235 -12.19 11.93 11.11
C TRP A 235 -13.30 12.75 11.77
N GLU A 236 -13.08 14.05 11.95
CA GLU A 236 -14.04 14.93 12.65
C GLU A 236 -15.42 15.05 11.95
N GLU A 237 -15.49 14.81 10.63
CA GLU A 237 -16.75 14.88 9.90
C GLU A 237 -17.60 13.62 10.13
N ASP A 238 -18.67 13.75 10.92
CA ASP A 238 -19.55 12.66 11.35
C ASP A 238 -20.03 11.74 10.21
N GLU A 239 -20.45 12.32 9.08
CA GLU A 239 -20.93 11.52 7.93
C GLU A 239 -19.81 10.70 7.28
N LYS A 240 -18.64 11.30 7.09
CA LYS A 240 -17.48 10.59 6.52
C LYS A 240 -16.93 9.55 7.48
N GLN A 241 -16.85 9.87 8.77
CA GLN A 241 -16.43 8.92 9.78
C GLN A 241 -17.36 7.71 9.83
N LYS A 242 -18.67 7.92 9.71
CA LYS A 242 -19.65 6.85 9.64
C LYS A 242 -19.44 5.98 8.40
N LEU A 243 -19.28 6.59 7.22
CA LEU A 243 -18.99 5.87 5.98
C LEU A 243 -17.69 5.09 6.08
N LYS A 244 -16.65 5.67 6.69
CA LYS A 244 -15.37 5.03 6.92
C LYS A 244 -15.48 3.84 7.87
N ALA A 245 -16.23 3.97 8.95
CA ALA A 245 -16.49 2.88 9.90
C ALA A 245 -17.25 1.72 9.24
N ASP A 246 -18.23 2.04 8.39
CA ASP A 246 -19.05 1.03 7.68
C ASP A 246 -18.26 0.32 6.58
N ASN A 247 -17.44 1.04 5.83
CA ASN A 247 -16.74 0.57 4.63
C ASN A 247 -15.34 0.03 4.94
N GLY A 248 -14.69 0.54 5.98
CA GLY A 248 -13.29 0.28 6.29
C GLY A 248 -12.33 1.10 5.44
N THR A 249 -11.06 0.87 5.64
CA THR A 249 -9.95 1.54 4.95
C THR A 249 -8.96 0.53 4.37
N LEU A 250 -8.37 0.88 3.22
CA LEU A 250 -7.36 0.11 2.52
C LEU A 250 -6.17 1.01 2.18
N VAL A 251 -4.98 0.59 2.56
CA VAL A 251 -3.73 1.26 2.20
C VAL A 251 -2.88 0.34 1.32
N LEU A 252 -2.53 0.82 0.15
CA LEU A 252 -1.62 0.17 -0.79
C LEU A 252 -0.27 0.87 -0.74
N LEU A 253 0.80 0.13 -0.47
CA LEU A 253 2.16 0.67 -0.35
C LEU A 253 3.13 -0.03 -1.28
N GLU A 254 3.84 0.73 -2.11
CA GLU A 254 4.97 0.21 -2.90
C GLU A 254 6.29 0.71 -2.31
N ASN A 255 7.21 -0.21 -2.03
CA ASN A 255 8.56 0.05 -1.52
C ASN A 255 8.60 1.10 -0.38
N PRO A 256 7.84 0.93 0.71
CA PRO A 256 7.83 1.90 1.81
C PRO A 256 9.19 2.03 2.52
N GLU A 257 10.07 1.05 2.33
CA GLU A 257 11.45 1.04 2.83
C GLU A 257 12.42 1.93 2.06
N ALA A 258 12.02 2.49 0.91
CA ALA A 258 12.93 3.23 0.04
C ALA A 258 13.62 4.39 0.79
N HIS A 259 14.95 4.47 0.62
CA HIS A 259 15.83 5.46 1.25
C HIS A 259 15.93 5.39 2.79
N LEU A 260 15.42 4.33 3.43
CA LEU A 260 15.54 4.13 4.87
C LEU A 260 16.77 3.30 5.25
N HIS A 261 17.40 3.66 6.38
CA HIS A 261 18.36 2.79 7.04
C HIS A 261 17.68 1.50 7.55
N PRO A 262 18.35 0.34 7.66
CA PRO A 262 17.77 -0.91 8.14
C PRO A 262 16.93 -0.79 9.42
N THR A 263 17.37 0.01 10.38
CA THR A 263 16.61 0.27 11.62
C THR A 263 15.25 0.93 11.32
N GLY A 264 15.24 1.95 10.45
CA GLY A 264 14.01 2.62 10.03
C GLY A 264 13.10 1.71 9.20
N GLN A 265 13.66 0.80 8.39
CA GLN A 265 12.88 -0.21 7.67
C GLN A 265 12.14 -1.16 8.63
N THR A 266 12.80 -1.58 9.72
CA THR A 266 12.19 -2.41 10.76
C THR A 266 11.09 -1.64 11.49
N ALA A 267 11.33 -0.38 11.86
CA ALA A 267 10.31 0.48 12.48
C ALA A 267 9.10 0.71 11.56
N MET A 268 9.33 0.91 10.26
CA MET A 268 8.27 1.00 9.24
C MET A 268 7.44 -0.29 9.18
N GLY A 269 8.08 -1.46 9.18
CA GLY A 269 7.39 -2.75 9.23
C GLY A 269 6.51 -2.91 10.47
N ARG A 270 6.98 -2.43 11.63
CA ARG A 270 6.18 -2.42 12.86
C ARG A 270 4.98 -1.48 12.74
N LEU A 271 5.15 -0.27 12.21
CA LEU A 271 4.05 0.68 11.98
C LEU A 271 2.98 0.10 11.05
N ILE A 272 3.38 -0.55 9.95
CA ILE A 272 2.47 -1.26 9.03
C ILE A 272 1.66 -2.32 9.77
N ALA A 273 2.30 -3.13 10.61
CA ALA A 273 1.63 -4.15 11.41
C ALA A 273 0.64 -3.56 12.43
N LEU A 274 1.01 -2.44 13.07
CA LEU A 274 0.13 -1.71 14.00
C LEU A 274 -1.10 -1.14 13.28
N ALA A 275 -0.92 -0.56 12.09
CA ALA A 275 -2.03 -0.06 11.27
C ALA A 275 -2.99 -1.20 10.88
N ALA A 276 -2.46 -2.37 10.50
CA ALA A 276 -3.29 -3.54 10.22
C ALA A 276 -4.01 -4.06 11.49
N ALA A 277 -3.36 -3.99 12.64
CA ALA A 277 -3.97 -4.38 13.93
C ALA A 277 -5.10 -3.43 14.33
N SER A 278 -5.01 -2.13 14.01
CA SER A 278 -6.04 -1.12 14.29
C SER A 278 -7.28 -1.23 13.39
N GLY A 279 -7.23 -2.06 12.32
CA GLY A 279 -8.37 -2.28 11.42
C GLY A 279 -8.21 -1.76 10.00
N VAL A 280 -7.12 -1.08 9.69
CA VAL A 280 -6.76 -0.71 8.31
C VAL A 280 -6.32 -1.96 7.55
N GLN A 281 -6.86 -2.22 6.38
CA GLN A 281 -6.29 -3.24 5.50
C GLN A 281 -5.06 -2.67 4.81
N VAL A 282 -3.91 -3.35 4.93
CA VAL A 282 -2.66 -2.93 4.30
C VAL A 282 -2.16 -4.01 3.35
N ILE A 283 -1.93 -3.62 2.09
CA ILE A 283 -1.24 -4.46 1.10
C ILE A 283 0.07 -3.74 0.78
N VAL A 284 1.19 -4.39 1.09
CA VAL A 284 2.53 -3.81 0.91
C VAL A 284 3.38 -4.63 -0.03
N GLU A 285 3.94 -3.98 -1.06
CA GLU A 285 5.01 -4.52 -1.90
C GLU A 285 6.35 -4.07 -1.34
N THR A 286 7.27 -5.01 -1.11
CA THR A 286 8.58 -4.71 -0.52
C THR A 286 9.70 -5.61 -1.04
N HIS A 287 10.92 -5.08 -1.04
CA HIS A 287 12.17 -5.80 -1.27
C HIS A 287 13.05 -5.86 0.00
N SER A 288 12.52 -5.46 1.17
CA SER A 288 13.25 -5.38 2.42
C SER A 288 12.94 -6.56 3.36
N ASP A 289 13.97 -7.33 3.70
CA ASP A 289 13.94 -8.31 4.78
C ASP A 289 13.76 -7.64 6.15
N HIS A 290 14.31 -6.46 6.35
CA HIS A 290 14.16 -5.69 7.60
C HIS A 290 12.72 -5.22 7.81
N LEU A 291 12.03 -4.77 6.75
CA LEU A 291 10.61 -4.41 6.83
C LEU A 291 9.75 -5.65 7.17
N MET A 292 10.00 -6.77 6.48
CA MET A 292 9.34 -8.03 6.78
C MET A 292 9.60 -8.45 8.23
N ASP A 293 10.83 -8.33 8.72
CA ASP A 293 11.17 -8.65 10.10
C ASP A 293 10.44 -7.75 11.10
N GLY A 294 10.24 -6.46 10.79
CA GLY A 294 9.42 -5.57 11.61
C GLY A 294 8.00 -6.09 11.80
N ILE A 295 7.37 -6.58 10.74
CA ILE A 295 6.03 -7.19 10.78
C ILE A 295 6.05 -8.50 11.61
N ARG A 296 7.03 -9.37 11.39
CA ARG A 296 7.20 -10.63 12.12
C ARG A 296 7.44 -10.42 13.61
N ILE A 297 8.17 -9.37 13.98
CA ILE A 297 8.39 -8.97 15.38
C ILE A 297 7.07 -8.55 16.01
N ALA A 298 6.26 -7.71 15.36
CA ALA A 298 4.95 -7.31 15.85
C ALA A 298 4.00 -8.50 16.07
N VAL A 299 4.06 -9.51 15.19
CA VAL A 299 3.30 -10.75 15.38
C VAL A 299 3.82 -11.56 16.58
N LYS A 300 5.15 -11.69 16.73
CA LYS A 300 5.77 -12.38 17.85
C LYS A 300 5.47 -11.72 19.21
N GLU A 301 5.38 -10.40 19.22
CA GLU A 301 5.03 -9.61 20.41
C GLU A 301 3.52 -9.63 20.71
N GLY A 302 2.71 -10.23 19.84
CA GLY A 302 1.25 -10.35 20.01
C GLY A 302 0.47 -9.09 19.61
N THR A 303 1.11 -8.08 19.06
CA THR A 303 0.47 -6.83 18.62
C THR A 303 -0.43 -7.06 17.40
N LEU A 304 0.02 -7.90 16.46
CA LEU A 304 -0.76 -8.34 15.31
C LEU A 304 -0.96 -9.85 15.37
N SER A 305 -2.21 -10.31 15.24
CA SER A 305 -2.48 -11.76 15.16
C SER A 305 -1.92 -12.34 13.86
N SER A 306 -1.24 -13.50 13.94
CA SER A 306 -0.73 -14.21 12.76
C SER A 306 -1.84 -14.57 11.76
N HIS A 307 -3.06 -14.83 12.22
CA HIS A 307 -4.23 -15.09 11.35
C HIS A 307 -4.70 -13.87 10.56
N LYS A 308 -4.21 -12.69 10.88
CA LYS A 308 -4.45 -11.44 10.15
C LYS A 308 -3.36 -11.11 9.14
N THR A 309 -2.47 -12.06 8.84
CA THR A 309 -1.35 -11.87 7.92
C THR A 309 -1.42 -12.83 6.73
N ALA A 310 -1.02 -12.35 5.56
CA ALA A 310 -0.76 -13.16 4.38
C ALA A 310 0.57 -12.74 3.78
N PHE A 311 1.45 -13.71 3.51
CA PHE A 311 2.74 -13.47 2.86
C PHE A 311 2.74 -14.20 1.53
N HIS A 312 3.14 -13.49 0.46
CA HIS A 312 3.20 -14.05 -0.89
C HIS A 312 4.56 -13.75 -1.51
N TYR A 313 5.20 -14.79 -1.97
CA TYR A 313 6.45 -14.70 -2.71
C TYR A 313 6.22 -15.03 -4.18
N PHE A 314 6.55 -14.07 -5.03
CA PHE A 314 6.32 -14.12 -6.46
C PHE A 314 7.61 -14.48 -7.20
N THR A 315 7.53 -15.45 -8.06
CA THR A 315 8.59 -15.85 -8.99
C THR A 315 8.06 -15.87 -10.42
N LEU A 316 8.94 -15.84 -11.40
CA LEU A 316 8.59 -15.92 -12.80
C LEU A 316 9.07 -17.26 -13.35
N ASN A 317 8.17 -17.99 -14.02
CA ASN A 317 8.48 -19.22 -14.74
C ASN A 317 9.19 -18.91 -16.06
N ASP A 318 9.76 -19.93 -16.71
CA ASP A 318 10.45 -19.81 -18.00
C ASP A 318 9.54 -19.28 -19.13
N ASP A 319 8.24 -19.60 -19.06
CA ASP A 319 7.20 -19.12 -19.98
C ASP A 319 6.69 -17.71 -19.65
N LYS A 320 7.31 -17.03 -18.69
CA LYS A 320 6.95 -15.68 -18.18
C LYS A 320 5.59 -15.62 -17.48
N THR A 321 5.06 -16.73 -17.02
CA THR A 321 3.93 -16.76 -16.10
C THR A 321 4.40 -16.59 -14.65
N THR A 322 3.54 -16.03 -13.81
CA THR A 322 3.81 -15.88 -12.37
C THR A 322 3.59 -17.21 -11.65
N SER A 323 4.44 -17.50 -10.67
CA SER A 323 4.22 -18.52 -9.65
C SER A 323 4.23 -17.88 -8.28
N ILE A 324 3.34 -18.32 -7.40
CA ILE A 324 3.15 -17.74 -6.06
C ILE A 324 3.34 -18.82 -5.00
N GLU A 325 4.26 -18.58 -4.08
CA GLU A 325 4.40 -19.36 -2.86
C GLU A 325 3.92 -18.52 -1.67
N SER A 326 3.11 -19.10 -0.78
CA SER A 326 2.46 -18.38 0.31
C SER A 326 2.81 -19.00 1.67
N PRO A 327 3.98 -18.68 2.25
CA PRO A 327 4.38 -19.19 3.56
C PRO A 327 3.46 -18.63 4.67
N ILE A 328 3.14 -19.48 5.65
CA ILE A 328 2.30 -19.12 6.77
C ILE A 328 3.16 -18.55 7.90
N LEU A 329 2.80 -17.36 8.38
CA LEU A 329 3.42 -16.76 9.55
C LEU A 329 2.75 -17.26 10.83
N HIS A 330 3.53 -17.89 11.70
CA HIS A 330 3.07 -18.36 13.01
C HIS A 330 3.17 -17.29 14.10
N SER A 331 2.43 -17.46 15.19
CA SER A 331 2.40 -16.53 16.34
C SER A 331 3.77 -16.29 16.99
N ASN A 332 4.73 -17.18 16.79
CA ASN A 332 6.12 -17.01 17.26
C ASN A 332 7.00 -16.19 16.29
N GLY A 333 6.43 -15.63 15.23
CA GLY A 333 7.13 -14.83 14.22
C GLY A 333 7.92 -15.67 13.19
N LYS A 334 7.77 -17.01 13.18
CA LYS A 334 8.44 -17.89 12.20
C LYS A 334 7.49 -18.23 11.05
N LEU A 335 8.08 -18.39 9.88
CA LEU A 335 7.39 -18.95 8.71
C LEU A 335 7.44 -20.48 8.79
N ASP A 336 6.40 -21.16 8.27
CA ASP A 336 6.34 -22.63 8.19
C ASP A 336 7.38 -23.20 7.21
N PHE A 337 7.61 -22.48 6.10
CA PHE A 337 8.71 -22.74 5.18
C PHE A 337 9.29 -21.42 4.67
N TRP A 338 10.49 -21.50 4.08
CA TRP A 338 11.17 -20.36 3.51
C TRP A 338 11.34 -20.55 2.01
N PRO A 339 10.59 -19.82 1.15
CA PRO A 339 10.72 -19.94 -0.30
C PRO A 339 12.16 -19.68 -0.77
N LYS A 340 12.60 -20.42 -1.77
CA LYS A 340 13.96 -20.25 -2.32
C LYS A 340 14.10 -18.86 -2.98
N GLY A 341 15.05 -18.09 -2.52
CA GLY A 341 15.25 -16.70 -2.98
C GLY A 341 14.50 -15.65 -2.17
N PHE A 342 13.67 -16.08 -1.23
CA PHE A 342 12.91 -15.18 -0.36
C PHE A 342 13.83 -14.58 0.72
N PHE A 343 14.35 -13.38 0.49
CA PHE A 343 15.24 -12.64 1.41
C PHE A 343 16.43 -13.44 1.95
N ASP A 344 16.96 -14.40 1.21
CA ASP A 344 18.05 -15.29 1.63
C ASP A 344 19.45 -14.83 1.16
N GLN A 345 19.52 -13.73 0.38
CA GLN A 345 20.76 -13.28 -0.24
C GLN A 345 21.82 -12.85 0.79
N THR A 346 21.39 -12.20 1.87
CA THR A 346 22.31 -11.81 2.96
C THR A 346 22.99 -13.02 3.61
N LEU A 347 22.23 -14.09 3.85
CA LEU A 347 22.77 -15.35 4.39
C LEU A 347 23.73 -16.02 3.42
N LYS A 348 23.40 -16.08 2.12
CA LYS A 348 24.27 -16.60 1.06
C LYS A 348 25.58 -15.82 0.97
N ASN A 349 25.52 -14.47 0.99
CA ASN A 349 26.71 -13.62 0.95
C ASN A 349 27.60 -13.85 2.18
N ARG A 350 27.02 -13.91 3.38
CA ARG A 350 27.77 -14.20 4.61
C ARG A 350 28.42 -15.59 4.58
N ALA A 351 27.73 -16.61 4.05
CA ALA A 351 28.28 -17.94 3.89
C ALA A 351 29.47 -17.97 2.92
N ILE A 352 29.43 -17.16 1.84
CA ILE A 352 30.55 -17.03 0.89
C ILE A 352 31.75 -16.32 1.56
N LEU A 353 31.48 -15.20 2.24
CA LEU A 353 32.53 -14.40 2.91
C LEU A 353 33.18 -15.14 4.09
N ALA A 354 32.47 -16.09 4.71
CA ALA A 354 33.02 -16.90 5.81
C ALA A 354 33.91 -18.06 5.32
N LYS A 355 33.89 -18.39 4.02
CA LYS A 355 34.81 -19.39 3.44
C LYS A 355 36.21 -18.75 3.32
N ARG A 356 37.23 -19.38 3.95
CA ARG A 356 38.64 -19.07 3.79
C ARG A 356 39.20 -19.56 2.47
#